data_71a6d88a976fa2d1cec0d2e5b1906c9d
#
_entry.id   71a6d88a976fa2d1cec0d2e5b1906c9d
#
_cell.length_a   1.000
_cell.length_b   1.000
_cell.length_c   1.000
_cell.angle_alpha   90.00
_cell.angle_beta   90.00
_cell.angle_gamma   90.00
#
_symmetry.space_group_name_H-M   'P 1'
#
loop_
_entity.id
_entity.type
_entity.pdbx_description
1 polymer ?
#
loop_
_entity_poly.entity_id
_entity_poly.type
_entity_poly.pdbx_seq_one_letter_code
_entity_poly.pdbx_strand_id
1 'polypeptide(L)'
;MQQPMRIGHGYDVHRLAPGRPLVLGGVTIPWEKGLLGHSDADVVIHAVIDALLGALALGDIGAHFPDTDPRYAGIDSRELLRHTVALITERGWRLGNLDVTVCAAAPRLRPHIAAMRACLAEDLGADVGAVSVKATTEEGLGVSGEGAGICATAVVLLTP
;
A
#
# COMPACT_ATOMS: atom_id res chain seq x y z
N MET A 1 29.71 12.94 -6.53
CA MET A 1 28.87 13.32 -5.37
C MET A 1 27.84 12.21 -5.15
N GLN A 2 27.77 11.69 -3.95
CA GLN A 2 26.77 10.66 -3.64
C GLN A 2 25.37 11.28 -3.61
N GLN A 3 24.41 10.67 -4.32
CA GLN A 3 23.02 11.15 -4.26
C GLN A 3 22.48 10.95 -2.85
N PRO A 4 21.75 11.92 -2.30
CA PRO A 4 21.18 11.78 -0.97
C PRO A 4 20.09 10.71 -0.95
N MET A 5 19.93 10.03 0.18
CA MET A 5 18.78 9.18 0.44
C MET A 5 17.48 9.99 0.38
N ARG A 6 16.38 9.35 0.00
CA ARG A 6 15.08 10.02 -0.16
C ARG A 6 14.04 9.32 0.72
N ILE A 7 13.23 10.11 1.38
CA ILE A 7 12.11 9.63 2.20
C ILE A 7 10.81 9.93 1.44
N GLY A 8 9.88 9.00 1.47
CA GLY A 8 8.52 9.21 0.98
C GLY A 8 7.50 8.76 2.01
N HIS A 9 6.36 9.41 2.03
CA HIS A 9 5.22 9.08 2.87
C HIS A 9 3.98 8.90 2.00
N GLY A 10 3.19 7.87 2.28
CA GLY A 10 1.92 7.63 1.62
C GLY A 10 0.82 7.41 2.64
N TYR A 11 -0.39 7.81 2.27
CA TYR A 11 -1.61 7.60 3.04
C TYR A 11 -2.73 7.23 2.10
N ASP A 12 -3.54 6.24 2.47
CA ASP A 12 -4.74 5.90 1.73
C ASP A 12 -5.85 5.42 2.67
N VAL A 13 -7.09 5.59 2.25
CA VAL A 13 -8.28 5.16 2.97
C VAL A 13 -9.34 4.74 1.97
N HIS A 14 -9.97 3.60 2.22
CA HIS A 14 -11.11 3.13 1.44
C HIS A 14 -12.26 2.70 2.36
N ARG A 15 -13.48 2.86 1.87
CA ARG A 15 -14.70 2.44 2.56
C ARG A 15 -14.85 0.92 2.53
N LEU A 16 -15.27 0.32 3.65
CA LEU A 16 -15.70 -1.07 3.69
C LEU A 16 -17.13 -1.21 3.13
N ALA A 17 -17.34 -2.22 2.31
CA ALA A 17 -18.63 -2.49 1.69
C ALA A 17 -18.84 -4.02 1.58
N PRO A 18 -20.09 -4.50 1.73
CA PRO A 18 -20.40 -5.91 1.49
C PRO A 18 -20.21 -6.28 0.02
N GLY A 19 -19.96 -7.56 -0.26
CA GLY A 19 -19.85 -8.07 -1.63
C GLY A 19 -18.54 -7.77 -2.33
N ARG A 20 -17.55 -7.21 -1.62
CA ARG A 20 -16.21 -6.95 -2.13
C ARG A 20 -15.20 -7.86 -1.44
N PRO A 21 -14.20 -8.39 -2.16
CA PRO A 21 -13.09 -9.06 -1.51
C PRO A 21 -12.26 -8.06 -0.70
N LEU A 22 -11.73 -8.50 0.43
CA LEU A 22 -10.80 -7.71 1.23
C LEU A 22 -9.38 -8.08 0.83
N VAL A 23 -8.68 -7.15 0.17
CA VAL A 23 -7.30 -7.33 -0.26
C VAL A 23 -6.43 -6.28 0.43
N LEU A 24 -5.44 -6.73 1.18
CA LEU A 24 -4.52 -5.86 1.91
C LEU A 24 -3.09 -6.37 1.74
N GLY A 25 -2.20 -5.51 1.25
CA GLY A 25 -0.81 -5.87 1.01
C GLY A 25 -0.65 -7.05 0.04
N GLY A 26 -1.52 -7.16 -0.95
CA GLY A 26 -1.55 -8.24 -1.93
C GLY A 26 -2.15 -9.53 -1.41
N VAL A 27 -2.69 -9.56 -0.20
CA VAL A 27 -3.25 -10.76 0.43
C VAL A 27 -4.77 -10.65 0.50
N THR A 28 -5.48 -11.64 -0.02
CA THR A 28 -6.93 -11.75 0.14
C THR A 28 -7.23 -12.30 1.53
N ILE A 29 -7.98 -11.54 2.31
CA ILE A 29 -8.31 -11.87 3.69
C ILE A 29 -9.78 -12.28 3.75
N PRO A 30 -10.11 -13.48 4.30
CA PRO A 30 -11.51 -13.87 4.49
C PRO A 30 -12.21 -12.91 5.45
N TRP A 31 -13.21 -12.20 4.94
CA TRP A 31 -14.02 -11.25 5.71
C TRP A 31 -15.34 -11.00 5.00
N GLU A 32 -16.35 -10.58 5.76
CA GLU A 32 -17.71 -10.32 5.23
C GLU A 32 -17.80 -9.06 4.37
N LYS A 33 -16.84 -8.15 4.51
CA LYS A 33 -16.75 -6.91 3.73
C LYS A 33 -15.37 -6.78 3.10
N GLY A 34 -15.29 -6.05 2.02
CA GLY A 34 -14.02 -5.65 1.39
C GLY A 34 -14.00 -4.15 1.14
N LEU A 35 -12.88 -3.67 0.62
CA LEU A 35 -12.70 -2.26 0.34
C LEU A 35 -13.28 -1.90 -1.02
N LEU A 36 -13.93 -0.74 -1.09
CA LEU A 36 -14.57 -0.22 -2.29
C LEU A 36 -13.64 0.77 -2.99
N GLY A 37 -13.40 0.54 -4.27
CA GLY A 37 -12.58 1.40 -5.12
C GLY A 37 -12.60 0.96 -6.56
N HIS A 38 -11.92 1.72 -7.43
CA HIS A 38 -11.84 1.46 -8.87
C HIS A 38 -11.01 0.19 -9.18
N SER A 39 -9.88 0.01 -8.51
CA SER A 39 -9.05 -1.19 -8.55
C SER A 39 -9.56 -2.23 -7.54
N ASP A 40 -8.69 -3.13 -7.07
CA ASP A 40 -8.98 -4.01 -5.94
C ASP A 40 -9.06 -3.27 -4.59
N ALA A 41 -8.78 -1.97 -4.58
CA ALA A 41 -8.82 -1.09 -3.41
C ALA A 41 -7.86 -1.51 -2.28
N ASP A 42 -6.71 -2.10 -2.63
CA ASP A 42 -5.68 -2.46 -1.66
C ASP A 42 -5.05 -1.19 -1.06
N VAL A 43 -5.56 -0.77 0.09
CA VAL A 43 -5.16 0.47 0.74
C VAL A 43 -3.68 0.45 1.16
N VAL A 44 -3.13 -0.71 1.47
CA VAL A 44 -1.72 -0.87 1.84
C VAL A 44 -0.82 -0.61 0.63
N ILE A 45 -1.09 -1.27 -0.47
CA ILE A 45 -0.29 -1.08 -1.70
C ILE A 45 -0.42 0.34 -2.23
N HIS A 46 -1.61 0.94 -2.16
CA HIS A 46 -1.81 2.32 -2.61
C HIS A 46 -0.97 3.31 -1.79
N ALA A 47 -0.92 3.13 -0.47
CA ALA A 47 -0.07 3.95 0.39
C ALA A 47 1.42 3.77 0.08
N VAL A 48 1.85 2.55 -0.20
CA VAL A 48 3.25 2.25 -0.59
C VAL A 48 3.59 2.92 -1.93
N ILE A 49 2.71 2.85 -2.91
CA ILE A 49 2.91 3.51 -4.22
C ILE A 49 3.08 5.02 -4.03
N ASP A 50 2.19 5.65 -3.27
CA ASP A 50 2.29 7.09 -2.99
C ASP A 50 3.60 7.45 -2.29
N ALA A 51 4.05 6.62 -1.35
CA ALA A 51 5.32 6.84 -0.67
C ALA A 51 6.51 6.77 -1.64
N LEU A 52 6.52 5.78 -2.52
CA LEU A 52 7.58 5.62 -3.53
C LEU A 52 7.63 6.81 -4.50
N LEU A 53 6.47 7.21 -5.01
CA LEU A 53 6.37 8.35 -5.94
C LEU A 53 6.75 9.66 -5.24
N GLY A 54 6.26 9.86 -4.03
CA GLY A 54 6.55 11.06 -3.25
C GLY A 54 8.03 11.20 -2.90
N ALA A 55 8.72 10.10 -2.62
CA ALA A 55 10.16 10.12 -2.34
C ALA A 55 10.97 10.76 -3.47
N LEU A 56 10.54 10.56 -4.72
CA LEU A 56 11.21 11.11 -5.91
C LEU A 56 10.51 12.35 -6.48
N ALA A 57 9.54 12.90 -5.78
CA ALA A 57 8.75 14.05 -6.23
C ALA A 57 8.07 13.82 -7.59
N LEU A 58 7.55 12.60 -7.80
CA LEU A 58 6.90 12.20 -9.04
C LEU A 58 5.37 12.32 -9.01
N GLY A 59 4.82 12.96 -7.98
CA GLY A 59 3.38 13.10 -7.80
C GLY A 59 2.79 11.96 -6.98
N ASP A 60 1.60 11.53 -7.35
CA ASP A 60 0.81 10.56 -6.61
C ASP A 60 0.27 9.43 -7.51
N ILE A 61 -0.37 8.45 -6.90
CA ILE A 61 -0.95 7.31 -7.61
C ILE A 61 -1.99 7.75 -8.65
N GLY A 62 -2.81 8.75 -8.35
CA GLY A 62 -3.84 9.25 -9.26
C GLY A 62 -3.29 9.88 -10.52
N ALA A 63 -2.10 10.50 -10.46
CA ALA A 63 -1.44 11.07 -11.62
C ALA A 63 -0.91 10.00 -12.60
N HIS A 64 -0.47 8.85 -12.07
CA HIS A 64 0.08 7.76 -12.87
C HIS A 64 -0.97 6.72 -13.28
N PHE A 65 -1.94 6.46 -12.41
CA PHE A 65 -2.97 5.44 -12.59
C PHE A 65 -4.35 6.03 -12.27
N PRO A 66 -4.88 6.95 -13.12
CA PRO A 66 -6.13 7.62 -12.82
C PRO A 66 -7.31 6.64 -12.69
N ASP A 67 -8.15 6.86 -11.70
CA ASP A 67 -9.35 6.05 -11.43
C ASP A 67 -10.44 6.20 -12.50
N THR A 68 -10.30 7.16 -13.39
CA THR A 68 -11.15 7.35 -14.57
C THR A 68 -10.75 6.49 -15.75
N ASP A 69 -9.56 5.87 -15.72
CA ASP A 69 -9.05 5.06 -16.83
C ASP A 69 -9.60 3.62 -16.71
N PRO A 70 -10.38 3.14 -17.71
CA PRO A 70 -10.95 1.81 -17.66
C PRO A 70 -9.91 0.68 -17.65
N ARG A 71 -8.66 0.92 -18.04
CA ARG A 71 -7.58 -0.06 -17.97
C ARG A 71 -7.30 -0.54 -16.55
N TYR A 72 -7.58 0.31 -15.54
CA TYR A 72 -7.30 0.01 -14.15
C TYR A 72 -8.53 -0.46 -13.36
N ALA A 73 -9.69 -0.59 -14.02
CA ALA A 73 -10.90 -1.10 -13.39
C ALA A 73 -10.68 -2.54 -12.92
N GLY A 74 -10.83 -2.77 -11.61
CA GLY A 74 -10.65 -4.11 -11.02
C GLY A 74 -9.22 -4.63 -11.02
N ILE A 75 -8.23 -3.82 -11.36
CA ILE A 75 -6.84 -4.27 -11.48
C ILE A 75 -6.28 -4.71 -10.12
N ASP A 76 -5.44 -5.73 -10.14
CA ASP A 76 -4.62 -6.13 -9.00
C ASP A 76 -3.58 -5.02 -8.73
N SER A 77 -3.65 -4.41 -7.55
CA SER A 77 -2.74 -3.31 -7.18
C SER A 77 -1.27 -3.74 -7.13
N ARG A 78 -0.98 -5.03 -7.02
CA ARG A 78 0.40 -5.53 -7.15
C ARG A 78 1.00 -5.20 -8.52
N GLU A 79 0.19 -5.18 -9.58
CA GLU A 79 0.65 -4.77 -10.91
C GLU A 79 1.03 -3.29 -10.93
N LEU A 80 0.23 -2.44 -10.28
CA LEU A 80 0.52 -1.01 -10.13
C LEU A 80 1.81 -0.80 -9.33
N LEU A 81 2.01 -1.58 -8.28
CA LEU A 81 3.23 -1.52 -7.47
C LEU A 81 4.47 -1.90 -8.29
N ARG A 82 4.41 -3.00 -9.04
CA ARG A 82 5.52 -3.42 -9.91
C ARG A 82 5.85 -2.37 -10.97
N HIS A 83 4.83 -1.71 -11.56
CA HIS A 83 5.03 -0.59 -12.47
C HIS A 83 5.75 0.57 -11.80
N THR A 84 5.36 0.92 -10.59
CA THR A 84 5.99 2.00 -9.80
C THR A 84 7.44 1.64 -9.46
N VAL A 85 7.70 0.40 -9.08
CA VAL A 85 9.07 -0.08 -8.79
C VAL A 85 9.95 0.03 -10.02
N ALA A 86 9.45 -0.37 -11.19
CA ALA A 86 10.18 -0.20 -12.45
C ALA A 86 10.54 1.26 -12.70
N LEU A 87 9.60 2.17 -12.44
CA LEU A 87 9.77 3.61 -12.64
C LEU A 87 10.88 4.18 -11.74
N ILE A 88 10.95 3.79 -10.47
CA ILE A 88 12.01 4.26 -9.58
C ILE A 88 13.37 3.62 -9.89
N THR A 89 13.36 2.35 -10.30
CA THR A 89 14.56 1.61 -10.68
C THR A 89 15.22 2.22 -11.93
N GLU A 90 14.42 2.58 -12.92
CA GLU A 90 14.92 3.26 -14.14
C GLU A 90 15.60 4.59 -13.82
N ARG A 91 15.24 5.22 -12.71
CA ARG A 91 15.83 6.47 -12.23
C ARG A 91 17.04 6.26 -11.33
N GLY A 92 17.48 5.01 -11.17
CA GLY A 92 18.67 4.68 -10.38
C GLY A 92 18.42 4.56 -8.88
N TRP A 93 17.16 4.36 -8.47
CA TRP A 93 16.78 4.24 -7.06
C TRP A 93 16.30 2.84 -6.71
N ARG A 94 16.45 2.47 -5.46
CA ARG A 94 15.97 1.20 -4.92
C ARG A 94 15.46 1.40 -3.49
N LEU A 95 14.68 0.44 -3.03
CA LEU A 95 14.17 0.47 -1.65
C LEU A 95 15.32 0.21 -0.66
N GLY A 96 15.47 1.11 0.31
CA GLY A 96 16.24 0.88 1.51
C GLY A 96 15.43 0.11 2.54
N ASN A 97 14.28 0.68 2.94
CA ASN A 97 13.29 -0.02 3.77
C ASN A 97 11.90 0.59 3.62
N LEU A 98 10.91 -0.18 4.05
CA LEU A 98 9.50 0.20 4.09
C LEU A 98 8.93 -0.09 5.47
N ASP A 99 8.14 0.85 6.00
CA ASP A 99 7.32 0.64 7.20
C ASP A 99 5.88 1.05 6.91
N VAL A 100 4.95 0.15 7.18
CA VAL A 100 3.51 0.34 6.98
C VAL A 100 2.78 0.19 8.29
N THR A 101 1.81 1.07 8.53
CA THR A 101 0.83 0.92 9.60
C THR A 101 -0.57 0.84 9.00
N VAL A 102 -1.31 -0.21 9.34
CA VAL A 102 -2.70 -0.41 8.90
C VAL A 102 -3.62 -0.20 10.09
N CYS A 103 -4.62 0.66 9.94
CA CYS A 103 -5.63 0.92 10.95
C CYS A 103 -6.95 0.29 10.54
N ALA A 104 -7.40 -0.70 11.29
CA ALA A 104 -8.66 -1.41 11.06
C ALA A 104 -9.28 -1.83 12.38
N ALA A 105 -10.59 -1.64 12.53
CA ALA A 105 -11.32 -2.15 13.70
C ALA A 105 -11.44 -3.68 13.64
N ALA A 106 -11.66 -4.21 12.45
CA ALA A 106 -11.78 -5.64 12.13
C ALA A 106 -11.53 -5.83 10.62
N PRO A 107 -11.14 -7.02 10.16
CA PRO A 107 -10.78 -8.21 10.94
C PRO A 107 -9.44 -8.07 11.64
N ARG A 108 -9.09 -9.07 12.46
CA ARG A 108 -7.76 -9.15 13.07
C ARG A 108 -6.73 -9.44 11.99
N LEU A 109 -5.74 -8.57 11.83
CA LEU A 109 -4.78 -8.63 10.72
C LEU A 109 -3.48 -9.39 11.07
N ARG A 110 -3.21 -9.60 12.35
CA ARG A 110 -1.96 -10.25 12.79
C ARG A 110 -1.66 -11.58 12.08
N PRO A 111 -2.63 -12.49 11.85
CA PRO A 111 -2.36 -13.73 11.13
C PRO A 111 -1.90 -13.55 9.67
N HIS A 112 -2.14 -12.38 9.10
CA HIS A 112 -1.88 -12.09 7.68
C HIS A 112 -0.62 -11.23 7.45
N ILE A 113 0.00 -10.73 8.52
CA ILE A 113 1.14 -9.80 8.42
C ILE A 113 2.32 -10.43 7.68
N ALA A 114 2.68 -11.67 8.01
CA ALA A 114 3.80 -12.34 7.37
C ALA A 114 3.59 -12.50 5.86
N ALA A 115 2.37 -12.85 5.43
CA ALA A 115 2.03 -12.97 4.01
C ALA A 115 2.06 -11.62 3.29
N MET A 116 1.57 -10.55 3.94
CA MET A 116 1.65 -9.19 3.38
C MET A 116 3.10 -8.77 3.17
N ARG A 117 3.96 -8.99 4.16
CA ARG A 117 5.39 -8.67 4.06
C ARG A 117 6.05 -9.43 2.91
N ALA A 118 5.75 -10.71 2.75
CA ALA A 118 6.28 -11.52 1.67
C ALA A 118 5.86 -11.01 0.29
N CYS A 119 4.57 -10.69 0.11
CA CYS A 119 4.05 -10.12 -1.13
C CYS A 119 4.71 -8.78 -1.47
N LEU A 120 4.79 -7.88 -0.50
CA LEU A 120 5.40 -6.57 -0.70
C LEU A 120 6.88 -6.69 -1.03
N ALA A 121 7.61 -7.53 -0.31
CA ALA A 121 9.05 -7.75 -0.56
C ALA A 121 9.30 -8.29 -1.97
N GLU A 122 8.48 -9.24 -2.42
CA GLU A 122 8.57 -9.79 -3.78
C GLU A 122 8.38 -8.69 -4.83
N ASP A 123 7.32 -7.90 -4.72
CA ASP A 123 7.01 -6.85 -5.70
C ASP A 123 8.01 -5.69 -5.66
N LEU A 124 8.56 -5.41 -4.49
CA LEU A 124 9.57 -4.36 -4.29
C LEU A 124 10.98 -4.82 -4.67
N GLY A 125 11.19 -6.11 -4.92
CA GLY A 125 12.53 -6.65 -5.17
C GLY A 125 13.46 -6.48 -3.98
N ALA A 126 12.95 -6.62 -2.75
CA ALA A 126 13.67 -6.37 -1.52
C ALA A 126 13.64 -7.59 -0.59
N ASP A 127 14.58 -7.63 0.36
CA ASP A 127 14.55 -8.59 1.45
C ASP A 127 13.33 -8.35 2.34
N VAL A 128 12.70 -9.41 2.82
CA VAL A 128 11.57 -9.31 3.75
C VAL A 128 11.96 -8.56 5.04
N GLY A 129 13.22 -8.63 5.44
CA GLY A 129 13.75 -7.88 6.58
C GLY A 129 13.73 -6.35 6.40
N ALA A 130 13.59 -5.87 5.16
CA ALA A 130 13.46 -4.45 4.86
C ALA A 130 11.99 -3.99 4.81
N VAL A 131 11.04 -4.89 5.02
CA VAL A 131 9.60 -4.62 4.89
C VAL A 131 8.90 -4.86 6.22
N SER A 132 8.41 -3.80 6.83
CA SER A 132 7.65 -3.84 8.09
C SER A 132 6.18 -3.55 7.82
N VAL A 133 5.29 -4.35 8.39
CA VAL A 133 3.85 -4.11 8.41
C VAL A 133 3.34 -4.30 9.83
N LYS A 134 2.67 -3.27 10.35
CA LYS A 134 2.04 -3.28 11.67
C LYS A 134 0.56 -2.98 11.49
N ALA A 135 -0.27 -3.57 12.33
CA ALA A 135 -1.70 -3.30 12.38
C ALA A 135 -2.07 -2.77 13.76
N THR A 136 -3.00 -1.83 13.79
CA THR A 136 -3.53 -1.27 15.03
C THR A 136 -5.02 -0.95 14.86
N THR A 137 -5.72 -0.79 15.99
CA THR A 137 -7.04 -0.17 16.02
C THR A 137 -6.88 1.32 16.32
N GLU A 138 -7.91 2.09 16.01
CA GLU A 138 -7.99 3.50 16.43
C GLU A 138 -8.92 3.72 17.63
N GLU A 139 -9.08 2.69 18.46
CA GLU A 139 -9.82 2.74 19.72
C GLU A 139 -11.27 3.25 19.54
N GLY A 140 -11.95 2.85 18.47
CA GLY A 140 -13.32 3.24 18.17
C GLY A 140 -13.46 4.65 17.60
N LEU A 141 -12.36 5.33 17.33
CA LEU A 141 -12.36 6.71 16.83
C LEU A 141 -12.15 6.77 15.31
N GLY A 142 -12.83 7.70 14.66
CA GLY A 142 -12.65 8.01 13.25
C GLY A 142 -13.11 6.91 12.30
N VAL A 143 -12.71 7.02 11.04
CA VAL A 143 -13.16 6.16 9.94
C VAL A 143 -12.88 4.69 10.23
N SER A 144 -11.65 4.35 10.61
CA SER A 144 -11.30 2.95 10.86
C SER A 144 -11.85 2.47 12.20
N GLY A 145 -11.84 3.32 13.22
CA GLY A 145 -12.32 2.97 14.56
C GLY A 145 -13.80 2.66 14.59
N GLU A 146 -14.59 3.35 13.77
CA GLU A 146 -16.04 3.12 13.63
C GLU A 146 -16.37 1.97 12.67
N GLY A 147 -15.37 1.38 12.02
CA GLY A 147 -15.57 0.28 11.09
C GLY A 147 -16.10 0.73 9.73
N ALA A 148 -16.03 2.02 9.41
CA ALA A 148 -16.49 2.55 8.12
C ALA A 148 -15.49 2.27 6.99
N GLY A 149 -14.22 2.14 7.32
CA GLY A 149 -13.15 1.91 6.34
C GLY A 149 -11.90 1.38 6.98
N ILE A 150 -10.87 1.21 6.16
CA ILE A 150 -9.51 0.86 6.58
C ILE A 150 -8.56 1.91 6.06
N CYS A 151 -7.63 2.35 6.89
CA CYS A 151 -6.59 3.33 6.55
C CYS A 151 -5.22 2.65 6.56
N ALA A 152 -4.32 3.14 5.73
CA ALA A 152 -2.92 2.72 5.77
C ALA A 152 -2.00 3.92 5.59
N THR A 153 -0.88 3.90 6.30
CA THR A 153 0.22 4.83 6.09
C THR A 153 1.48 4.04 5.76
N ALA A 154 2.30 4.58 4.89
CA ALA A 154 3.56 3.99 4.49
C ALA A 154 4.67 5.04 4.52
N VAL A 155 5.84 4.63 4.99
CA VAL A 155 7.07 5.43 4.91
C VAL A 155 8.13 4.58 4.23
N VAL A 156 8.79 5.15 3.22
CA VAL A 156 9.89 4.50 2.52
C VAL A 156 11.15 5.31 2.64
N LEU A 157 12.27 4.61 2.67
CA LEU A 157 13.59 5.17 2.44
C LEU A 157 14.10 4.59 1.12
N LEU A 158 14.43 5.46 0.18
CA LEU A 158 15.08 5.07 -1.07
C LEU A 158 16.56 5.40 -1.03
N THR A 159 17.35 4.50 -1.60
CA THR A 159 18.79 4.68 -1.75
C THR A 159 19.19 4.61 -3.23
N PRO A 160 20.28 5.27 -3.62
CA PRO A 160 20.78 5.18 -4.98
C PRO A 160 21.20 3.77 -5.38
#